data_32261028eefb0220e51d609f335304d8
#
_entry.id   32261028eefb0220e51d609f335304d8
#
_cell.length_a   1.000
_cell.length_b   1.000
_cell.length_c   1.000
_cell.angle_alpha   90.00
_cell.angle_beta   90.00
_cell.angle_gamma   90.00
#
_symmetry.space_group_name_H-M   'P 1'
#
loop_
_entity.id
_entity.type
_entity.pdbx_description
1 polymer ?
#
loop_
_entity_poly.entity_id
_entity_poly.type
_entity_poly.pdbx_seq_one_letter_code
_entity_poly.pdbx_strand_id
1 'polypeptide(L)'
;IPYHFTVTDRDNKEIYRCSDYEYDNEKVYSRLLFEKDPPAKMGFVNVFFPTMDNYIFSSVRFMIPSIIFTLVLLVTFIFTIYIIFRQKKLTEIKNDFINNMTHEFKTPISTISLAAQMLNDPAVGKSPAMFKHISGVINDETKRLRFQVEKVLQMSMFERQKATLKKKEVDANELVYGVTNTFRLKVENCNGTLDVALDADDPFIYVDEMHFTNVIFNLLDNALKYKKPDVNIHLKVRTWNESGKLHISIEDNGIGIKKENLKKIFEKFYRVHTGNLHDVKGFGLGLAYVKKIITDHKGTIRAESELNVGTKFIIVLPLFKED
;
A
#
# COMPACT_ATOMS: atom_id res chain seq x y z
N ILE A 1 59.01 -8.73 12.45
CA ILE A 1 59.00 -9.19 11.05
C ILE A 1 60.41 -9.47 10.66
N PRO A 2 60.78 -10.69 10.21
CA PRO A 2 62.13 -10.98 9.70
C PRO A 2 62.40 -10.09 8.46
N TYR A 3 63.62 -9.59 8.39
CA TYR A 3 64.08 -8.78 7.30
C TYR A 3 65.47 -9.22 6.85
N HIS A 4 65.71 -9.05 5.56
CA HIS A 4 67.03 -9.23 4.94
C HIS A 4 67.51 -7.92 4.36
N PHE A 5 68.80 -7.68 4.32
CA PHE A 5 69.30 -6.44 3.77
C PHE A 5 70.58 -6.63 2.96
N THR A 6 70.76 -5.74 1.98
CA THR A 6 72.03 -5.59 1.25
C THR A 6 72.46 -4.14 1.32
N VAL A 7 73.77 -3.93 1.21
CA VAL A 7 74.36 -2.61 1.02
C VAL A 7 74.98 -2.57 -0.37
N THR A 8 74.56 -1.58 -1.15
CA THR A 8 75.07 -1.36 -2.52
C THR A 8 75.71 0.03 -2.64
N ASP A 9 76.64 0.13 -3.58
CA ASP A 9 77.18 1.45 -3.98
C ASP A 9 76.22 2.19 -4.95
N ARG A 10 76.64 3.34 -5.46
CA ARG A 10 75.88 4.13 -6.39
C ARG A 10 75.57 3.42 -7.72
N ASP A 11 76.44 2.50 -8.13
CA ASP A 11 76.32 1.72 -9.36
C ASP A 11 75.57 0.40 -9.17
N ASN A 12 74.83 0.25 -8.04
CA ASN A 12 74.14 -0.95 -7.63
C ASN A 12 75.05 -2.21 -7.40
N LYS A 13 76.36 -1.98 -7.25
CA LYS A 13 77.27 -3.07 -6.95
C LYS A 13 77.19 -3.40 -5.46
N GLU A 14 76.95 -4.68 -5.14
CA GLU A 14 76.88 -5.18 -3.78
C GLU A 14 78.18 -5.00 -3.00
N ILE A 15 78.09 -4.31 -1.86
CA ILE A 15 79.21 -4.12 -0.91
C ILE A 15 79.10 -5.12 0.21
N TYR A 16 77.87 -5.41 0.69
CA TYR A 16 77.59 -6.32 1.78
C TYR A 16 76.23 -6.96 1.60
N ARG A 17 76.08 -8.23 1.97
CA ARG A 17 74.84 -8.99 1.96
C ARG A 17 74.71 -9.79 3.26
N CYS A 18 73.53 -9.82 3.85
CA CYS A 18 73.22 -10.74 4.96
C CYS A 18 73.17 -12.19 4.42
N SER A 19 73.49 -13.16 5.26
CA SER A 19 73.74 -14.59 4.90
C SER A 19 72.46 -15.25 4.23
N ASP A 20 71.26 -14.80 4.54
CA ASP A 20 70.03 -15.42 4.12
C ASP A 20 69.22 -14.54 3.12
N TYR A 21 69.93 -13.64 2.43
CA TYR A 21 69.28 -12.74 1.47
C TYR A 21 68.95 -13.47 0.17
N GLU A 22 67.67 -13.71 -0.06
CA GLU A 22 67.13 -14.11 -1.35
C GLU A 22 66.72 -12.88 -2.12
N TYR A 23 67.20 -12.73 -3.35
CA TYR A 23 66.97 -11.58 -4.19
C TYR A 23 65.57 -11.68 -4.83
N ASP A 24 64.62 -10.90 -4.29
CA ASP A 24 63.35 -10.68 -4.92
C ASP A 24 63.20 -9.22 -5.35
N ASN A 25 63.13 -8.99 -6.65
CA ASN A 25 63.20 -7.68 -7.26
C ASN A 25 61.96 -6.77 -7.00
N GLU A 26 60.86 -7.34 -6.47
CA GLU A 26 59.58 -6.62 -6.48
C GLU A 26 59.32 -5.80 -5.21
N LYS A 27 60.04 -6.02 -4.11
CA LYS A 27 59.69 -5.39 -2.80
C LYS A 27 60.90 -4.99 -1.97
N VAL A 28 61.84 -4.28 -2.59
CA VAL A 28 63.05 -3.75 -1.92
C VAL A 28 62.86 -2.29 -1.56
N TYR A 29 63.04 -1.99 -0.28
CA TYR A 29 63.01 -0.61 0.22
C TYR A 29 64.42 -0.10 0.30
N SER A 30 64.80 0.88 -0.59
CA SER A 30 66.15 1.43 -0.65
C SER A 30 66.20 2.80 0.05
N ARG A 31 67.19 2.97 0.90
CA ARG A 31 67.54 4.25 1.55
C ARG A 31 69.03 4.50 1.52
N LEU A 32 69.39 5.78 1.43
CA LEU A 32 70.82 6.22 1.57
C LEU A 32 71.37 5.79 2.94
N LEU A 33 72.51 5.18 2.94
CA LEU A 33 73.16 4.71 4.14
C LEU A 33 73.61 5.89 5.03
N PHE A 34 74.22 6.92 4.41
CA PHE A 34 74.57 8.15 5.07
C PHE A 34 74.18 9.37 4.17
N GLU A 35 73.39 10.26 4.71
CA GLU A 35 72.85 11.43 3.97
C GLU A 35 73.92 12.49 3.63
N LYS A 36 75.03 12.49 4.32
CA LYS A 36 76.11 13.49 4.19
C LYS A 36 77.33 13.01 3.38
N ASP A 37 77.26 11.81 2.81
CA ASP A 37 78.37 11.30 2.00
C ASP A 37 78.48 12.03 0.66
N PRO A 38 79.73 12.32 0.20
CA PRO A 38 79.91 12.90 -1.10
C PRO A 38 79.38 11.94 -2.20
N PRO A 39 78.88 12.45 -3.34
CA PRO A 39 78.26 11.66 -4.39
C PRO A 39 79.01 10.44 -4.88
N ALA A 40 80.36 10.48 -4.78
CA ALA A 40 81.25 9.39 -5.18
C ALA A 40 81.33 8.22 -4.16
N LYS A 41 80.81 8.41 -2.93
CA LYS A 41 80.82 7.41 -1.84
C LYS A 41 79.43 7.06 -1.33
N MET A 42 78.37 7.47 -2.04
CA MET A 42 77.01 7.16 -1.62
C MET A 42 76.75 5.64 -1.63
N GLY A 43 76.36 5.13 -0.50
CA GLY A 43 75.89 3.76 -0.33
C GLY A 43 74.40 3.71 -0.06
N PHE A 44 73.75 2.68 -0.52
CA PHE A 44 72.35 2.41 -0.27
C PHE A 44 72.16 1.15 0.56
N VAL A 45 71.30 1.22 1.54
CA VAL A 45 70.76 0.02 2.22
C VAL A 45 69.45 -0.37 1.58
N ASN A 46 69.38 -1.59 1.10
CA ASN A 46 68.21 -2.19 0.50
C ASN A 46 67.69 -3.23 1.47
N VAL A 47 66.44 -3.03 1.96
CA VAL A 47 65.81 -3.92 2.91
C VAL A 47 64.66 -4.65 2.23
N PHE A 48 64.59 -5.94 2.42
CA PHE A 48 63.56 -6.84 1.94
C PHE A 48 62.85 -7.53 3.09
N PHE A 49 61.53 -7.61 3.05
CA PHE A 49 60.68 -8.27 4.06
C PHE A 49 59.97 -9.47 3.45
N PRO A 50 60.52 -10.69 3.51
CA PRO A 50 59.98 -11.87 2.83
C PRO A 50 58.59 -12.30 3.33
N THR A 51 58.22 -11.92 4.54
CA THR A 51 56.94 -12.31 5.16
C THR A 51 55.93 -11.14 5.25
N MET A 52 56.20 -10.00 4.59
CA MET A 52 55.34 -8.79 4.67
C MET A 52 53.94 -9.07 4.21
N ASP A 53 53.76 -9.77 3.11
CA ASP A 53 52.46 -10.10 2.53
C ASP A 53 51.67 -11.01 3.48
N ASN A 54 52.30 -12.05 4.01
CA ASN A 54 51.67 -12.95 4.96
C ASN A 54 51.23 -12.21 6.24
N TYR A 55 52.04 -11.25 6.70
CA TYR A 55 51.71 -10.42 7.86
C TYR A 55 50.55 -9.51 7.60
N ILE A 56 50.50 -8.84 6.43
CA ILE A 56 49.37 -8.01 6.03
C ILE A 56 48.11 -8.85 5.89
N PHE A 57 48.20 -9.98 5.18
CA PHE A 57 47.06 -10.90 5.02
C PHE A 57 46.55 -11.44 6.35
N SER A 58 47.40 -11.81 7.29
CA SER A 58 46.96 -12.28 8.61
C SER A 58 46.27 -11.21 9.43
N SER A 59 46.72 -9.96 9.34
CA SER A 59 46.11 -8.80 10.01
C SER A 59 44.74 -8.45 9.41
N VAL A 60 44.62 -8.46 8.09
CA VAL A 60 43.37 -8.16 7.39
C VAL A 60 42.34 -9.28 7.60
N ARG A 61 42.75 -10.53 7.72
CA ARG A 61 41.85 -11.68 7.94
C ARG A 61 40.98 -11.52 9.19
N PHE A 62 41.48 -10.92 10.25
CA PHE A 62 40.69 -10.65 11.47
C PHE A 62 39.76 -9.44 11.33
N MET A 63 40.01 -8.52 10.38
CA MET A 63 39.14 -7.36 10.13
C MET A 63 37.88 -7.74 9.32
N ILE A 64 37.98 -8.74 8.44
CA ILE A 64 36.84 -9.14 7.57
C ILE A 64 35.59 -9.56 8.38
N PRO A 65 35.70 -10.48 9.38
CA PRO A 65 34.54 -10.85 10.20
C PRO A 65 33.94 -9.67 10.96
N SER A 66 34.80 -8.74 11.45
CA SER A 66 34.33 -7.53 12.15
C SER A 66 33.52 -6.59 11.22
N ILE A 67 34.00 -6.39 9.99
CA ILE A 67 33.29 -5.59 8.98
C ILE A 67 31.95 -6.22 8.61
N ILE A 68 31.93 -7.55 8.38
CA ILE A 68 30.69 -8.27 8.07
C ILE A 68 29.69 -8.15 9.23
N PHE A 69 30.15 -8.35 10.47
CA PHE A 69 29.31 -8.23 11.66
C PHE A 69 28.70 -6.82 11.79
N THR A 70 29.52 -5.79 11.61
CA THR A 70 29.07 -4.39 11.66
C THR A 70 28.05 -4.10 10.56
N LEU A 71 28.24 -4.64 9.35
CA LEU A 71 27.31 -4.46 8.23
C LEU A 71 25.95 -5.15 8.51
N VAL A 72 25.98 -6.38 9.08
CA VAL A 72 24.77 -7.09 9.49
C VAL A 72 24.01 -6.30 10.57
N LEU A 73 24.71 -5.75 11.57
CA LEU A 73 24.10 -4.90 12.58
C LEU A 73 23.46 -3.64 11.97
N LEU A 74 24.14 -3.01 11.03
CA LEU A 74 23.61 -1.81 10.35
C LEU A 74 22.36 -2.13 9.55
N VAL A 75 22.35 -3.23 8.80
CA VAL A 75 21.18 -3.67 8.02
C VAL A 75 20.01 -4.01 8.95
N THR A 76 20.24 -4.74 10.04
CA THR A 76 19.18 -5.07 11.01
C THR A 76 18.62 -3.82 11.70
N PHE A 77 19.48 -2.85 12.00
CA PHE A 77 19.07 -1.57 12.59
C PHE A 77 18.16 -0.76 11.64
N ILE A 78 18.58 -0.61 10.37
CA ILE A 78 17.78 0.07 9.34
C ILE A 78 16.45 -0.64 9.15
N PHE A 79 16.45 -1.97 9.08
CA PHE A 79 15.24 -2.78 8.94
C PHE A 79 14.28 -2.60 10.12
N THR A 80 14.82 -2.58 11.35
CA THR A 80 14.03 -2.34 12.58
C THR A 80 13.38 -0.96 12.56
N ILE A 81 14.13 0.09 12.21
CA ILE A 81 13.60 1.45 12.07
C ILE A 81 12.47 1.48 11.03
N TYR A 82 12.67 0.86 9.88
CA TYR A 82 11.63 0.77 8.85
C TYR A 82 10.35 0.12 9.37
N ILE A 83 10.47 -1.00 10.12
CA ILE A 83 9.32 -1.68 10.73
C ILE A 83 8.61 -0.77 11.73
N ILE A 84 9.35 -0.06 12.60
CA ILE A 84 8.78 0.85 13.61
C ILE A 84 7.98 1.96 12.94
N PHE A 85 8.54 2.61 11.91
CA PHE A 85 7.81 3.65 11.18
C PHE A 85 6.56 3.12 10.48
N ARG A 86 6.63 1.94 9.89
CA ARG A 86 5.49 1.26 9.28
C ARG A 86 4.41 0.94 10.31
N GLN A 87 4.78 0.41 11.47
CA GLN A 87 3.84 0.11 12.56
C GLN A 87 3.19 1.38 13.11
N LYS A 88 3.97 2.44 13.35
CA LYS A 88 3.46 3.74 13.80
C LYS A 88 2.39 4.26 12.85
N LYS A 89 2.68 4.27 11.54
CA LYS A 89 1.73 4.71 10.53
C LYS A 89 0.44 3.88 10.52
N LEU A 90 0.56 2.55 10.64
CA LEU A 90 -0.61 1.67 10.73
C LEU A 90 -1.44 1.95 11.99
N THR A 91 -0.79 2.24 13.12
CA THR A 91 -1.46 2.59 14.38
C THR A 91 -2.19 3.93 14.27
N GLU A 92 -1.58 4.94 13.66
CA GLU A 92 -2.22 6.24 13.39
C GLU A 92 -3.49 6.06 12.54
N ILE A 93 -3.37 5.35 11.42
CA ILE A 93 -4.51 5.07 10.52
C ILE A 93 -5.62 4.29 11.26
N LYS A 94 -5.26 3.34 12.14
CA LYS A 94 -6.22 2.58 12.95
C LYS A 94 -6.92 3.47 13.99
N ASN A 95 -6.19 4.38 14.63
CA ASN A 95 -6.76 5.32 15.59
C ASN A 95 -7.71 6.31 14.90
N ASP A 96 -7.34 6.84 13.74
CA ASP A 96 -8.20 7.69 12.93
C ASP A 96 -9.50 6.97 12.52
N PHE A 97 -9.41 5.70 12.17
CA PHE A 97 -10.57 4.85 11.90
C PHE A 97 -11.49 4.71 13.12
N ILE A 98 -10.93 4.42 14.30
CA ILE A 98 -11.70 4.28 15.55
C ILE A 98 -12.40 5.63 15.89
N ASN A 99 -11.70 6.74 15.78
CA ASN A 99 -12.24 8.06 16.03
C ASN A 99 -13.38 8.39 15.07
N ASN A 100 -13.18 8.13 13.77
CA ASN A 100 -14.22 8.34 12.77
C ASN A 100 -15.44 7.43 12.99
N MET A 101 -15.22 6.16 13.35
CA MET A 101 -16.30 5.23 13.72
C MET A 101 -17.11 5.75 14.90
N THR A 102 -16.41 6.19 15.96
CA THR A 102 -17.05 6.73 17.15
C THR A 102 -17.93 7.94 16.79
N HIS A 103 -17.42 8.82 15.95
CA HIS A 103 -18.15 10.00 15.51
C HIS A 103 -19.36 9.64 14.63
N GLU A 104 -19.19 8.72 13.68
CA GLU A 104 -20.26 8.27 12.78
C GLU A 104 -21.38 7.50 13.52
N PHE A 105 -21.07 6.83 14.64
CA PHE A 105 -22.09 6.20 15.49
C PHE A 105 -22.74 7.18 16.46
N LYS A 106 -22.00 8.16 16.97
CA LYS A 106 -22.53 9.15 17.92
C LYS A 106 -23.68 9.96 17.33
N THR A 107 -23.57 10.36 16.07
CA THR A 107 -24.60 11.19 15.40
C THR A 107 -25.96 10.50 15.35
N PRO A 108 -26.15 9.30 14.78
CA PRO A 108 -27.45 8.62 14.75
C PRO A 108 -27.96 8.28 16.15
N ILE A 109 -27.07 7.90 17.08
CA ILE A 109 -27.45 7.62 18.46
C ILE A 109 -28.01 8.88 19.14
N SER A 110 -27.37 10.05 18.96
CA SER A 110 -27.87 11.29 19.53
C SER A 110 -29.19 11.73 18.90
N THR A 111 -29.38 11.54 17.59
CA THR A 111 -30.64 11.82 16.90
C THR A 111 -31.77 10.91 17.40
N ILE A 112 -31.51 9.60 17.55
CA ILE A 112 -32.49 8.65 18.12
C ILE A 112 -32.84 9.05 19.55
N SER A 113 -31.86 9.40 20.38
CA SER A 113 -32.07 9.82 21.77
C SER A 113 -32.94 11.07 21.87
N LEU A 114 -32.65 12.07 21.04
CA LEU A 114 -33.43 13.31 20.99
C LEU A 114 -34.87 13.03 20.51
N ALA A 115 -35.03 12.26 19.45
CA ALA A 115 -36.35 11.88 18.93
C ALA A 115 -37.17 11.07 19.99
N ALA A 116 -36.50 10.16 20.73
CA ALA A 116 -37.14 9.42 21.81
C ALA A 116 -37.54 10.35 22.98
N GLN A 117 -36.76 11.37 23.32
CA GLN A 117 -37.12 12.37 24.32
C GLN A 117 -38.33 13.18 23.87
N MET A 118 -38.41 13.56 22.60
CA MET A 118 -39.55 14.29 22.04
C MET A 118 -40.86 13.47 22.10
N LEU A 119 -40.81 12.15 22.02
CA LEU A 119 -42.00 11.30 22.16
C LEU A 119 -42.63 11.37 23.58
N ASN A 120 -41.86 11.78 24.60
CA ASN A 120 -42.36 11.98 25.97
C ASN A 120 -43.07 13.32 26.16
N ASP A 121 -43.05 14.21 25.16
CA ASP A 121 -43.78 15.50 25.24
C ASP A 121 -45.26 15.26 25.05
N PRO A 122 -46.13 15.69 25.99
CA PRO A 122 -47.60 15.56 25.88
C PRO A 122 -48.19 16.21 24.60
N ALA A 123 -47.51 17.21 24.05
CA ALA A 123 -47.96 17.85 22.80
C ALA A 123 -47.82 16.92 21.59
N VAL A 124 -46.79 16.07 21.56
CA VAL A 124 -46.57 15.08 20.51
C VAL A 124 -47.64 13.97 20.55
N GLY A 125 -48.03 13.53 21.76
CA GLY A 125 -49.09 12.57 21.93
C GLY A 125 -50.46 13.01 21.40
N LYS A 126 -50.68 14.33 21.29
CA LYS A 126 -51.90 14.93 20.73
C LYS A 126 -51.87 15.13 19.20
N SER A 127 -50.73 14.92 18.57
CA SER A 127 -50.54 15.11 17.11
C SER A 127 -50.08 13.78 16.45
N PRO A 128 -50.98 12.99 15.83
CA PRO A 128 -50.61 11.76 15.14
C PRO A 128 -49.59 11.95 14.02
N ALA A 129 -49.58 13.10 13.36
CA ALA A 129 -48.63 13.43 12.30
C ALA A 129 -47.21 13.61 12.89
N MET A 130 -47.08 14.32 14.01
CA MET A 130 -45.79 14.52 14.69
C MET A 130 -45.25 13.22 15.27
N PHE A 131 -46.10 12.40 15.89
CA PHE A 131 -45.75 11.08 16.36
C PHE A 131 -45.20 10.19 15.24
N LYS A 132 -45.90 10.13 14.09
CA LYS A 132 -45.49 9.36 12.91
C LYS A 132 -44.15 9.86 12.36
N HIS A 133 -43.93 11.17 12.32
CA HIS A 133 -42.69 11.77 11.84
C HIS A 133 -41.53 11.38 12.75
N ILE A 134 -41.65 11.55 14.07
CA ILE A 134 -40.60 11.23 15.04
C ILE A 134 -40.29 9.74 15.04
N SER A 135 -41.32 8.87 15.02
CA SER A 135 -41.15 7.42 14.87
C SER A 135 -40.43 7.04 13.59
N GLY A 136 -40.72 7.76 12.49
CA GLY A 136 -39.99 7.60 11.21
C GLY A 136 -38.52 7.91 11.34
N VAL A 137 -38.16 9.03 11.97
CA VAL A 137 -36.76 9.42 12.21
C VAL A 137 -36.01 8.36 13.01
N ILE A 138 -36.60 7.83 14.10
CA ILE A 138 -36.01 6.76 14.91
C ILE A 138 -35.77 5.50 14.06
N ASN A 139 -36.75 5.10 13.27
CA ASN A 139 -36.65 3.89 12.43
C ASN A 139 -35.55 4.05 11.35
N ASP A 140 -35.48 5.21 10.70
CA ASP A 140 -34.52 5.47 9.64
C ASP A 140 -33.07 5.56 10.17
N GLU A 141 -32.85 6.22 11.31
CA GLU A 141 -31.53 6.25 11.94
C GLU A 141 -31.12 4.88 12.51
N THR A 142 -32.06 4.08 13.00
CA THR A 142 -31.80 2.70 13.43
C THR A 142 -31.39 1.81 12.26
N LYS A 143 -32.07 1.90 11.10
CA LYS A 143 -31.69 1.19 9.88
C LYS A 143 -30.30 1.61 9.41
N ARG A 144 -30.00 2.90 9.48
CA ARG A 144 -28.71 3.44 9.11
C ARG A 144 -27.59 2.92 10.03
N LEU A 145 -27.83 2.93 11.35
CA LEU A 145 -26.89 2.39 12.34
C LEU A 145 -26.63 0.89 12.10
N ARG A 146 -27.68 0.11 11.88
CA ARG A 146 -27.54 -1.31 11.55
C ARG A 146 -26.66 -1.54 10.33
N PHE A 147 -26.89 -0.79 9.25
CA PHE A 147 -26.07 -0.89 8.04
C PHE A 147 -24.60 -0.54 8.27
N GLN A 148 -24.33 0.46 9.12
CA GLN A 148 -22.95 0.82 9.50
C GLN A 148 -22.27 -0.30 10.30
N VAL A 149 -22.98 -0.89 11.27
CA VAL A 149 -22.47 -2.02 12.07
C VAL A 149 -22.20 -3.24 11.19
N GLU A 150 -23.11 -3.58 10.28
CA GLU A 150 -22.93 -4.69 9.34
C GLU A 150 -21.70 -4.51 8.46
N LYS A 151 -21.44 -3.28 7.95
CA LYS A 151 -20.21 -2.97 7.18
C LYS A 151 -18.94 -3.24 7.99
N VAL A 152 -18.93 -2.87 9.26
CA VAL A 152 -17.77 -3.08 10.15
C VAL A 152 -17.59 -4.57 10.47
N LEU A 153 -18.69 -5.29 10.76
CA LEU A 153 -18.67 -6.73 11.03
C LEU A 153 -18.21 -7.54 9.81
N GLN A 154 -18.74 -7.24 8.62
CA GLN A 154 -18.29 -7.89 7.38
C GLN A 154 -16.77 -7.76 7.19
N MET A 155 -16.21 -6.59 7.47
CA MET A 155 -14.77 -6.39 7.36
C MET A 155 -13.98 -7.14 8.43
N SER A 156 -14.46 -7.17 9.70
CA SER A 156 -13.83 -7.90 10.79
C SER A 156 -13.84 -9.42 10.58
N MET A 157 -14.93 -9.95 10.07
CA MET A 157 -15.03 -11.38 9.73
C MET A 157 -14.10 -11.79 8.60
N PHE A 158 -13.88 -10.87 7.62
CA PHE A 158 -12.93 -11.09 6.53
C PHE A 158 -11.45 -11.10 7.00
N GLU A 159 -11.16 -10.52 8.16
CA GLU A 159 -9.80 -10.54 8.73
C GLU A 159 -9.45 -11.84 9.44
N ARG A 160 -10.42 -12.46 10.10
CA ARG A 160 -10.19 -13.60 10.99
C ARG A 160 -10.29 -14.97 10.34
N GLN A 161 -10.99 -15.08 9.21
CA GLN A 161 -11.13 -16.35 8.51
C GLN A 161 -10.73 -16.18 7.04
N LYS A 162 -10.09 -17.23 6.48
CA LYS A 162 -10.28 -17.53 5.05
C LYS A 162 -11.78 -17.81 4.91
N ALA A 163 -12.58 -16.75 4.70
CA ALA A 163 -14.00 -16.89 4.49
C ALA A 163 -14.16 -17.94 3.37
N THR A 164 -14.85 -19.02 3.67
CA THR A 164 -15.18 -20.04 2.67
C THR A 164 -16.15 -19.36 1.70
N LEU A 165 -15.60 -18.80 0.63
CA LEU A 165 -16.39 -18.18 -0.43
C LEU A 165 -17.26 -19.26 -1.08
N LYS A 166 -18.56 -19.03 -1.14
CA LYS A 166 -19.52 -19.90 -1.83
C LYS A 166 -19.54 -19.51 -3.31
N LYS A 167 -18.48 -19.89 -4.02
CA LYS A 167 -18.35 -19.56 -5.43
C LYS A 167 -19.28 -20.43 -6.26
N LYS A 168 -19.93 -19.82 -7.23
CA LYS A 168 -20.75 -20.45 -8.24
C LYS A 168 -20.56 -19.75 -9.58
N GLU A 169 -21.00 -20.35 -10.65
CA GLU A 169 -21.14 -19.71 -11.93
C GLU A 169 -22.18 -18.59 -11.85
N VAL A 170 -21.83 -17.41 -12.32
CA VAL A 170 -22.68 -16.20 -12.31
C VAL A 170 -22.53 -15.46 -13.63
N ASP A 171 -23.63 -15.08 -14.22
CA ASP A 171 -23.68 -14.11 -15.31
C ASP A 171 -23.37 -12.71 -14.76
N ALA A 172 -22.21 -12.17 -15.11
CA ALA A 172 -21.77 -10.86 -14.63
C ALA A 172 -22.59 -9.72 -15.24
N ASN A 173 -23.11 -9.87 -16.47
CA ASN A 173 -23.95 -8.86 -17.09
C ASN A 173 -25.28 -8.74 -16.32
N GLU A 174 -25.94 -9.85 -16.01
CA GLU A 174 -27.17 -9.85 -15.21
C GLU A 174 -26.94 -9.26 -13.81
N LEU A 175 -25.86 -9.68 -13.14
CA LEU A 175 -25.55 -9.17 -11.81
C LEU A 175 -25.28 -7.66 -11.82
N VAL A 176 -24.44 -7.18 -12.73
CA VAL A 176 -24.13 -5.74 -12.87
C VAL A 176 -25.38 -4.96 -13.23
N TYR A 177 -26.21 -5.46 -14.14
CA TYR A 177 -27.50 -4.85 -14.48
C TYR A 177 -28.40 -4.71 -13.26
N GLY A 178 -28.58 -5.76 -12.48
CA GLY A 178 -29.39 -5.76 -11.26
C GLY A 178 -28.95 -4.69 -10.25
N VAL A 179 -27.62 -4.58 -10.02
CA VAL A 179 -27.08 -3.57 -9.10
C VAL A 179 -27.24 -2.16 -9.68
N THR A 180 -26.90 -1.95 -10.95
CA THR A 180 -27.02 -0.62 -11.58
C THR A 180 -28.46 -0.13 -11.62
N ASN A 181 -29.43 -1.02 -11.80
CA ASN A 181 -30.84 -0.67 -11.77
C ASN A 181 -31.29 -0.15 -10.39
N THR A 182 -30.78 -0.73 -9.30
CA THR A 182 -31.06 -0.19 -7.94
C THR A 182 -30.43 1.18 -7.69
N PHE A 183 -29.35 1.51 -8.39
CA PHE A 183 -28.69 2.81 -8.31
C PHE A 183 -29.33 3.90 -9.21
N ARG A 184 -30.10 3.52 -10.23
CA ARG A 184 -30.71 4.45 -11.20
C ARG A 184 -31.47 5.55 -10.49
N LEU A 185 -32.40 5.20 -9.60
CA LEU A 185 -33.19 6.17 -8.84
C LEU A 185 -32.32 7.10 -7.97
N LYS A 186 -31.24 6.58 -7.37
CA LYS A 186 -30.33 7.40 -6.56
C LYS A 186 -29.57 8.41 -7.41
N VAL A 187 -29.17 8.03 -8.62
CA VAL A 187 -28.48 8.89 -9.58
C VAL A 187 -29.41 9.96 -10.09
N GLU A 188 -30.63 9.59 -10.48
CA GLU A 188 -31.69 10.50 -10.95
C GLU A 188 -32.05 11.53 -9.88
N ASN A 189 -32.22 11.12 -8.62
CA ASN A 189 -32.46 12.02 -7.49
C ASN A 189 -31.31 13.02 -7.24
N CYS A 190 -30.14 12.78 -7.81
CA CYS A 190 -29.01 13.70 -7.79
C CYS A 190 -28.90 14.50 -9.12
N ASN A 191 -29.92 14.50 -9.97
CA ASN A 191 -29.90 15.07 -11.32
C ASN A 191 -28.77 14.53 -12.19
N GLY A 192 -28.39 13.25 -11.96
CA GLY A 192 -27.31 12.58 -12.67
C GLY A 192 -27.81 11.68 -13.80
N THR A 193 -26.85 11.12 -14.54
CA THR A 193 -27.08 10.14 -15.61
C THR A 193 -26.29 8.87 -15.34
N LEU A 194 -26.86 7.71 -15.71
CA LEU A 194 -26.24 6.40 -15.59
C LEU A 194 -26.31 5.68 -16.93
N ASP A 195 -25.15 5.60 -17.60
CA ASP A 195 -24.97 4.88 -18.86
C ASP A 195 -24.47 3.47 -18.57
N VAL A 196 -25.16 2.47 -19.07
CA VAL A 196 -24.84 1.05 -18.88
C VAL A 196 -24.71 0.38 -20.24
N ALA A 197 -23.52 -0.13 -20.55
CA ALA A 197 -23.20 -0.90 -21.76
C ALA A 197 -22.55 -2.23 -21.34
N LEU A 198 -23.32 -3.31 -21.41
CA LEU A 198 -22.91 -4.65 -20.99
C LEU A 198 -22.62 -5.50 -22.22
N ASP A 199 -21.46 -5.23 -22.84
CA ASP A 199 -21.06 -5.74 -24.14
C ASP A 199 -20.15 -6.97 -24.05
N ALA A 200 -20.08 -7.65 -22.89
CA ALA A 200 -19.36 -8.90 -22.77
C ALA A 200 -20.13 -10.05 -23.42
N ASP A 201 -19.55 -10.65 -24.47
CA ASP A 201 -20.14 -11.80 -25.17
C ASP A 201 -20.13 -13.07 -24.32
N ASP A 202 -19.09 -13.24 -23.48
CA ASP A 202 -18.96 -14.30 -22.49
C ASP A 202 -18.92 -13.68 -21.09
N PRO A 203 -20.08 -13.53 -20.41
CA PRO A 203 -20.15 -12.88 -19.10
C PRO A 203 -19.95 -13.82 -17.91
N PHE A 204 -19.74 -15.14 -18.14
CA PHE A 204 -19.75 -16.13 -17.09
C PHE A 204 -18.43 -16.14 -16.29
N ILE A 205 -18.56 -15.98 -14.96
CA ILE A 205 -17.47 -15.95 -13.99
C ILE A 205 -17.76 -16.85 -12.80
N TYR A 206 -16.70 -17.36 -12.12
CA TYR A 206 -16.84 -18.22 -10.93
C TYR A 206 -16.60 -17.42 -9.67
N VAL A 207 -17.71 -16.88 -9.10
CA VAL A 207 -17.63 -15.94 -7.98
C VAL A 207 -18.67 -16.23 -6.89
N ASP A 208 -18.42 -15.69 -5.69
CA ASP A 208 -19.47 -15.58 -4.65
C ASP A 208 -20.35 -14.37 -5.00
N GLU A 209 -21.57 -14.66 -5.43
CA GLU A 209 -22.52 -13.69 -5.94
C GLU A 209 -22.80 -12.55 -4.96
N MET A 210 -23.00 -12.88 -3.66
CA MET A 210 -23.29 -11.87 -2.64
C MET A 210 -22.11 -10.91 -2.45
N HIS A 211 -20.91 -11.46 -2.35
CA HIS A 211 -19.70 -10.66 -2.18
C HIS A 211 -19.38 -9.84 -3.42
N PHE A 212 -19.61 -10.40 -4.61
CA PHE A 212 -19.38 -9.70 -5.87
C PHE A 212 -20.42 -8.58 -6.10
N THR A 213 -21.70 -8.82 -5.77
CA THR A 213 -22.75 -7.79 -5.73
C THR A 213 -22.30 -6.61 -4.85
N ASN A 214 -21.78 -6.88 -3.65
CA ASN A 214 -21.28 -5.86 -2.75
C ASN A 214 -20.04 -5.10 -3.31
N VAL A 215 -19.22 -5.74 -4.15
CA VAL A 215 -18.12 -5.06 -4.86
C VAL A 215 -18.65 -3.98 -5.77
N ILE A 216 -19.58 -4.32 -6.65
CA ILE A 216 -20.19 -3.36 -7.60
C ILE A 216 -20.91 -2.25 -6.84
N PHE A 217 -21.68 -2.61 -5.80
CA PHE A 217 -22.36 -1.65 -4.93
C PHE A 217 -21.38 -0.64 -4.29
N ASN A 218 -20.25 -1.11 -3.74
CA ASN A 218 -19.26 -0.22 -3.12
C ASN A 218 -18.63 0.77 -4.11
N LEU A 219 -18.39 0.35 -5.34
CA LEU A 219 -17.82 1.23 -6.37
C LEU A 219 -18.84 2.31 -6.81
N LEU A 220 -20.09 1.94 -7.03
CA LEU A 220 -21.16 2.88 -7.37
C LEU A 220 -21.48 3.85 -6.21
N ASP A 221 -21.50 3.35 -4.97
CA ASP A 221 -21.71 4.18 -3.77
C ASP A 221 -20.56 5.20 -3.59
N ASN A 222 -19.32 4.80 -3.88
CA ASN A 222 -18.18 5.71 -3.89
C ASN A 222 -18.31 6.79 -4.96
N ALA A 223 -18.73 6.45 -6.17
CA ALA A 223 -18.94 7.40 -7.24
C ALA A 223 -19.97 8.49 -6.84
N LEU A 224 -21.09 8.10 -6.22
CA LEU A 224 -22.09 9.05 -5.71
C LEU A 224 -21.57 9.91 -4.55
N LYS A 225 -20.77 9.35 -3.65
CA LYS A 225 -20.20 10.05 -2.49
C LYS A 225 -19.20 11.12 -2.87
N TYR A 226 -18.39 10.83 -3.88
CA TYR A 226 -17.30 11.71 -4.31
C TYR A 226 -17.66 12.55 -5.54
N LYS A 227 -18.96 12.78 -5.76
CA LYS A 227 -19.43 13.71 -6.79
C LYS A 227 -18.98 15.13 -6.51
N LYS A 228 -18.80 15.93 -7.54
CA LYS A 228 -18.59 17.38 -7.42
C LYS A 228 -19.90 18.07 -7.00
N PRO A 229 -19.85 19.10 -6.13
CA PRO A 229 -21.08 19.79 -5.68
C PRO A 229 -21.85 20.45 -6.80
N ASP A 230 -21.18 21.06 -7.77
CA ASP A 230 -21.79 21.92 -8.81
C ASP A 230 -21.89 21.26 -10.19
N VAL A 231 -21.66 19.93 -10.25
CA VAL A 231 -21.68 19.16 -11.51
C VAL A 231 -22.62 17.97 -11.36
N ASN A 232 -23.51 17.79 -12.33
CA ASN A 232 -24.34 16.61 -12.38
C ASN A 232 -23.47 15.37 -12.53
N ILE A 233 -23.74 14.38 -11.70
CA ILE A 233 -22.99 13.13 -11.74
C ILE A 233 -23.29 12.38 -13.05
N HIS A 234 -22.24 11.91 -13.69
CA HIS A 234 -22.31 11.06 -14.86
C HIS A 234 -21.56 9.77 -14.60
N LEU A 235 -22.28 8.66 -14.51
CA LEU A 235 -21.75 7.34 -14.28
C LEU A 235 -21.79 6.51 -15.55
N LYS A 236 -20.69 5.80 -15.86
CA LYS A 236 -20.64 4.84 -16.95
C LYS A 236 -20.22 3.48 -16.40
N VAL A 237 -21.01 2.47 -16.70
CA VAL A 237 -20.71 1.07 -16.36
C VAL A 237 -20.61 0.28 -17.66
N ARG A 238 -19.48 -0.43 -17.83
CA ARG A 238 -19.24 -1.23 -19.02
C ARG A 238 -18.69 -2.60 -18.67
N THR A 239 -19.09 -3.59 -19.45
CA THR A 239 -18.47 -4.93 -19.45
C THR A 239 -17.99 -5.28 -20.85
N TRP A 240 -16.88 -5.98 -20.97
CA TRP A 240 -16.36 -6.50 -22.25
C TRP A 240 -15.40 -7.67 -21.99
N ASN A 241 -15.16 -8.46 -23.02
CA ASN A 241 -14.16 -9.50 -22.98
C ASN A 241 -12.88 -9.03 -23.67
N GLU A 242 -11.74 -9.27 -23.04
CA GLU A 242 -10.42 -8.98 -23.61
C GLU A 242 -9.40 -10.01 -23.13
N SER A 243 -8.62 -10.58 -24.05
CA SER A 243 -7.56 -11.57 -23.73
C SER A 243 -8.05 -12.75 -22.87
N GLY A 244 -9.27 -13.25 -23.15
CA GLY A 244 -9.86 -14.40 -22.45
C GLY A 244 -10.24 -14.08 -20.99
N LYS A 245 -10.55 -12.83 -20.68
CA LYS A 245 -10.98 -12.36 -19.36
C LYS A 245 -12.17 -11.43 -19.48
N LEU A 246 -12.97 -11.41 -18.45
CA LEU A 246 -14.03 -10.42 -18.28
C LEU A 246 -13.46 -9.14 -17.68
N HIS A 247 -13.76 -8.03 -18.29
CA HIS A 247 -13.46 -6.69 -17.82
C HIS A 247 -14.76 -5.98 -17.43
N ILE A 248 -14.76 -5.32 -16.28
CA ILE A 248 -15.85 -4.49 -15.80
C ILE A 248 -15.28 -3.14 -15.43
N SER A 249 -15.82 -2.06 -15.99
CA SER A 249 -15.43 -0.70 -15.61
C SER A 249 -16.58 0.10 -15.04
N ILE A 250 -16.30 0.89 -14.00
CA ILE A 250 -17.18 1.87 -13.41
C ILE A 250 -16.44 3.19 -13.41
N GLU A 251 -17.00 4.17 -14.14
CA GLU A 251 -16.40 5.49 -14.38
C GLU A 251 -17.35 6.59 -13.89
N ASP A 252 -16.79 7.57 -13.17
CA ASP A 252 -17.48 8.76 -12.68
C ASP A 252 -16.77 10.05 -13.12
N ASN A 253 -17.50 11.15 -13.14
CA ASN A 253 -16.98 12.51 -13.37
C ASN A 253 -16.79 13.30 -12.05
N GLY A 254 -16.58 12.62 -10.94
CA GLY A 254 -16.43 13.19 -9.61
C GLY A 254 -15.13 13.98 -9.39
N ILE A 255 -14.76 14.19 -8.13
CA ILE A 255 -13.59 14.99 -7.74
C ILE A 255 -12.25 14.42 -8.19
N GLY A 256 -12.21 13.13 -8.56
CA GLY A 256 -10.98 12.44 -8.93
C GLY A 256 -10.01 12.21 -7.77
N ILE A 257 -8.89 11.58 -8.10
CA ILE A 257 -7.88 11.13 -7.11
C ILE A 257 -6.49 11.52 -7.61
N LYS A 258 -5.66 12.11 -6.75
CA LYS A 258 -4.26 12.41 -7.06
C LYS A 258 -3.45 11.14 -7.31
N LYS A 259 -2.51 11.15 -8.27
CA LYS A 259 -1.67 10.00 -8.65
C LYS A 259 -0.96 9.34 -7.46
N GLU A 260 -0.49 10.13 -6.50
CA GLU A 260 0.19 9.65 -5.28
C GLU A 260 -0.68 8.78 -4.37
N ASN A 261 -2.02 8.92 -4.48
CA ASN A 261 -3.00 8.23 -3.66
C ASN A 261 -3.56 6.97 -4.34
N LEU A 262 -3.45 6.83 -5.66
CA LEU A 262 -4.08 5.74 -6.44
C LEU A 262 -3.72 4.33 -5.94
N LYS A 263 -2.48 4.13 -5.47
CA LYS A 263 -2.07 2.84 -4.90
C LYS A 263 -2.56 2.65 -3.47
N LYS A 264 -2.73 3.74 -2.72
CA LYS A 264 -3.06 3.75 -1.30
C LYS A 264 -4.56 3.63 -1.03
N ILE A 265 -5.42 4.05 -1.98
CA ILE A 265 -6.88 3.99 -1.81
C ILE A 265 -7.41 2.58 -1.55
N PHE A 266 -6.66 1.54 -1.89
CA PHE A 266 -6.97 0.14 -1.63
C PHE A 266 -6.40 -0.38 -0.30
N GLU A 267 -5.64 0.45 0.44
CA GLU A 267 -5.16 0.12 1.78
C GLU A 267 -6.31 0.27 2.78
N LYS A 268 -6.33 -0.60 3.79
CA LYS A 268 -7.35 -0.57 4.84
C LYS A 268 -7.27 0.76 5.61
N PHE A 269 -8.44 1.31 5.93
CA PHE A 269 -8.60 2.55 6.71
C PHE A 269 -8.06 3.80 6.01
N TYR A 270 -7.46 3.66 4.82
CA TYR A 270 -6.91 4.79 4.10
C TYR A 270 -8.02 5.68 3.54
N ARG A 271 -7.88 6.98 3.79
CA ARG A 271 -8.75 8.03 3.24
C ARG A 271 -7.88 9.15 2.69
N VAL A 272 -8.25 9.68 1.54
CA VAL A 272 -7.61 10.88 1.01
C VAL A 272 -8.08 12.07 1.85
N HIS A 273 -7.15 12.81 2.45
CA HIS A 273 -7.46 14.03 3.17
C HIS A 273 -7.79 15.12 2.14
N THR A 274 -9.06 15.44 1.99
CA THR A 274 -9.57 16.41 1.02
C THR A 274 -9.81 17.80 1.63
N GLY A 275 -9.03 18.19 2.63
CA GLY A 275 -9.15 19.50 3.29
C GLY A 275 -10.52 19.69 3.95
N ASN A 276 -11.29 20.70 3.54
CA ASN A 276 -12.59 21.05 4.13
C ASN A 276 -13.77 20.10 3.78
N LEU A 277 -13.57 19.04 3.01
CA LEU A 277 -14.59 18.02 2.73
C LEU A 277 -14.68 17.00 3.89
N HIS A 278 -14.88 17.50 5.11
CA HIS A 278 -15.15 16.66 6.30
C HIS A 278 -16.47 15.87 6.22
N ASP A 279 -17.33 16.17 5.24
CA ASP A 279 -18.68 15.61 5.12
C ASP A 279 -18.79 14.28 4.34
N VAL A 280 -17.72 13.76 3.76
CA VAL A 280 -17.80 12.47 3.07
C VAL A 280 -17.76 11.34 4.09
N LYS A 281 -18.94 10.85 4.48
CA LYS A 281 -19.12 9.77 5.45
C LYS A 281 -18.54 8.44 4.97
N GLY A 282 -17.73 7.77 5.80
CA GLY A 282 -17.22 6.43 5.50
C GLY A 282 -15.97 6.03 6.27
N PHE A 283 -15.76 4.73 6.38
CA PHE A 283 -14.73 4.14 7.24
C PHE A 283 -13.39 3.85 6.56
N GLY A 284 -13.25 4.14 5.25
CA GLY A 284 -12.04 3.79 4.49
C GLY A 284 -11.85 2.28 4.29
N LEU A 285 -12.93 1.49 4.36
CA LEU A 285 -12.90 0.03 4.25
C LEU A 285 -13.40 -0.49 2.90
N GLY A 286 -14.23 0.27 2.19
CA GLY A 286 -14.92 -0.19 0.99
C GLY A 286 -13.99 -0.66 -0.13
N LEU A 287 -13.00 0.15 -0.51
CA LEU A 287 -12.06 -0.20 -1.59
C LEU A 287 -11.07 -1.30 -1.18
N ALA A 288 -10.69 -1.38 0.10
CA ALA A 288 -9.88 -2.49 0.61
C ALA A 288 -10.66 -3.83 0.54
N TYR A 289 -11.97 -3.81 0.89
CA TYR A 289 -12.86 -4.94 0.72
C TYR A 289 -12.98 -5.34 -0.77
N VAL A 290 -13.23 -4.38 -1.65
CA VAL A 290 -13.30 -4.62 -3.10
C VAL A 290 -12.03 -5.32 -3.59
N LYS A 291 -10.84 -4.78 -3.28
CA LYS A 291 -9.58 -5.37 -3.68
C LYS A 291 -9.42 -6.80 -3.14
N LYS A 292 -9.76 -7.03 -1.89
CA LYS A 292 -9.66 -8.36 -1.26
C LYS A 292 -10.57 -9.37 -1.98
N ILE A 293 -11.85 -9.04 -2.19
CA ILE A 293 -12.82 -9.91 -2.88
C ILE A 293 -12.35 -10.24 -4.28
N ILE A 294 -11.94 -9.24 -5.06
CA ILE A 294 -11.47 -9.46 -6.43
C ILE A 294 -10.22 -10.36 -6.43
N THR A 295 -9.28 -10.14 -5.51
CA THR A 295 -8.09 -10.99 -5.39
C THR A 295 -8.43 -12.43 -5.02
N ASP A 296 -9.37 -12.64 -4.09
CA ASP A 296 -9.82 -13.98 -3.66
C ASP A 296 -10.55 -14.73 -4.80
N HIS A 297 -11.08 -13.99 -5.78
CA HIS A 297 -11.64 -14.52 -7.02
C HIS A 297 -10.62 -14.59 -8.17
N LYS A 298 -9.31 -14.54 -7.87
CA LYS A 298 -8.21 -14.60 -8.85
C LYS A 298 -8.23 -13.47 -9.88
N GLY A 299 -8.93 -12.37 -9.59
CA GLY A 299 -9.02 -11.19 -10.41
C GLY A 299 -8.04 -10.09 -9.98
N THR A 300 -8.08 -8.98 -10.70
CA THR A 300 -7.34 -7.76 -10.39
C THR A 300 -8.25 -6.54 -10.47
N ILE A 301 -7.94 -5.51 -9.68
CA ILE A 301 -8.60 -4.20 -9.76
C ILE A 301 -7.56 -3.10 -9.86
N ARG A 302 -7.81 -2.13 -10.72
CA ARG A 302 -7.02 -0.90 -10.83
C ARG A 302 -7.93 0.33 -10.88
N ALA A 303 -7.36 1.48 -10.55
CA ALA A 303 -8.02 2.78 -10.66
C ALA A 303 -7.21 3.68 -11.58
N GLU A 304 -7.89 4.32 -12.50
CA GLU A 304 -7.41 5.39 -13.36
C GLU A 304 -8.15 6.65 -12.96
N SER A 305 -7.44 7.72 -12.61
CA SER A 305 -8.11 8.93 -12.12
C SER A 305 -7.25 10.16 -12.33
N GLU A 306 -7.90 11.27 -12.57
CA GLU A 306 -7.32 12.59 -12.63
C GLU A 306 -8.12 13.53 -11.73
N LEU A 307 -7.37 14.34 -10.95
CA LEU A 307 -8.01 15.28 -10.01
C LEU A 307 -8.88 16.29 -10.76
N ASN A 308 -10.09 16.51 -10.26
CA ASN A 308 -11.12 17.33 -10.86
C ASN A 308 -11.65 16.88 -12.24
N VAL A 309 -11.29 15.70 -12.70
CA VAL A 309 -11.85 15.07 -13.90
C VAL A 309 -12.84 13.97 -13.52
N GLY A 310 -12.35 12.95 -12.78
CA GLY A 310 -13.14 11.82 -12.34
C GLY A 310 -12.30 10.59 -12.06
N THR A 311 -12.96 9.45 -11.82
CA THR A 311 -12.33 8.18 -11.52
C THR A 311 -12.93 7.05 -12.33
N LYS A 312 -12.08 6.13 -12.81
CA LYS A 312 -12.46 4.90 -13.48
C LYS A 312 -11.84 3.72 -12.75
N PHE A 313 -12.68 2.87 -12.17
CA PHE A 313 -12.24 1.58 -11.64
C PHE A 313 -12.40 0.51 -12.71
N ILE A 314 -11.41 -0.35 -12.85
CA ILE A 314 -11.39 -1.45 -13.82
C ILE A 314 -11.12 -2.74 -13.06
N ILE A 315 -12.07 -3.67 -13.12
CA ILE A 315 -11.99 -5.03 -12.58
C ILE A 315 -11.71 -5.96 -13.75
N VAL A 316 -10.81 -6.93 -13.54
CA VAL A 316 -10.52 -7.98 -14.51
C VAL A 316 -10.63 -9.32 -13.79
N LEU A 317 -11.45 -10.23 -14.33
CA LEU A 317 -11.71 -11.56 -13.77
C LEU A 317 -11.44 -12.65 -14.83
N PRO A 318 -10.97 -13.83 -14.41
CA PRO A 318 -10.93 -14.98 -15.29
C PRO A 318 -12.36 -15.41 -15.65
N LEU A 319 -12.58 -15.80 -16.90
CA LEU A 319 -13.83 -16.42 -17.32
C LEU A 319 -13.99 -17.79 -16.66
N PHE A 320 -15.24 -18.17 -16.45
CA PHE A 320 -15.55 -19.55 -16.07
C PHE A 320 -15.20 -20.49 -17.24
N LYS A 321 -14.48 -21.56 -16.94
CA LYS A 321 -14.25 -22.65 -17.87
C LYS A 321 -14.79 -23.91 -17.21
N GLU A 322 -15.73 -24.58 -17.87
CA GLU A 322 -16.04 -25.95 -17.51
C GLU A 322 -14.78 -26.81 -17.78
N ASP A 323 -14.28 -27.48 -16.72
CA ASP A 323 -13.19 -28.46 -16.83
C ASP A 323 -13.72 -29.79 -17.40
#